data_0157499a5ba8fde76b92e8376839d8e2
#
_entry.id   0157499a5ba8fde76b92e8376839d8e2
#
_cell.length_a   1.000
_cell.length_b   1.000
_cell.length_c   1.000
_cell.angle_alpha   90.00
_cell.angle_beta   90.00
_cell.angle_gamma   90.00
#
_symmetry.space_group_name_H-M   'P 1'
#
loop_
_entity.id
_entity.type
_entity.pdbx_description
1 polymer ?
#
loop_
_entity_poly.entity_id
_entity_poly.type
_entity_poly.pdbx_seq_one_letter_code
_entity_poly.pdbx_strand_id
1 'polypeptide(L)'
;MKKILLLVLIGLISEFAAAQRFGGGFLAGLSMSQLDGDSFGGFNKAGIAAGIFTTTKINKRLDLQLELRYVQKGSQSDSKDPEVFYKSKLNYIELPLFLKYTIYPKLTADLGIAIGYLQKSTEDKDGYGDLSADPAFKKMEFSGLAGIEYQLWKQLSVNVRYNYSILPVRDHPGEQTWYLNKGQYNSVLTVTIYYQLADFRE
;
A
#
# COMPACT_ATOMS: atom_id res chain seq x y z
N MET A 1 14.17 2.49 -37.85
CA MET A 1 13.44 1.26 -37.46
C MET A 1 12.97 1.29 -36.00
N LYS A 2 13.80 1.53 -34.97
CA LYS A 2 13.37 1.55 -33.55
C LYS A 2 12.28 2.59 -33.25
N LYS A 3 12.33 3.79 -33.85
CA LYS A 3 11.30 4.84 -33.66
C LYS A 3 9.95 4.49 -34.30
N ILE A 4 9.96 3.81 -35.44
CA ILE A 4 8.74 3.35 -36.11
C ILE A 4 8.09 2.21 -35.31
N LEU A 5 8.89 1.28 -34.78
CA LEU A 5 8.40 0.21 -33.91
C LEU A 5 7.74 0.78 -32.63
N LEU A 6 8.33 1.81 -32.04
CA LEU A 6 7.80 2.51 -30.88
C LEU A 6 6.44 3.20 -31.19
N LEU A 7 6.33 3.86 -32.34
CA LEU A 7 5.08 4.50 -32.80
C LEU A 7 3.98 3.48 -33.09
N VAL A 8 4.32 2.35 -33.69
CA VAL A 8 3.38 1.24 -33.93
C VAL A 8 2.92 0.64 -32.61
N LEU A 9 3.84 0.44 -31.65
CA LEU A 9 3.50 -0.06 -30.32
C LEU A 9 2.58 0.91 -29.55
N ILE A 10 2.85 2.23 -29.62
CA ILE A 10 1.99 3.27 -29.03
C ILE A 10 0.62 3.28 -29.71
N GLY A 11 0.56 3.15 -31.05
CA GLY A 11 -0.69 3.07 -31.80
C GLY A 11 -1.53 1.85 -31.45
N LEU A 12 -0.91 0.68 -31.27
CA LEU A 12 -1.62 -0.53 -30.84
C LEU A 12 -2.17 -0.41 -29.41
N ILE A 13 -1.44 0.26 -28.52
CA ILE A 13 -1.89 0.51 -27.13
C ILE A 13 -3.09 1.46 -27.11
N SER A 14 -3.17 2.44 -28.00
CA SER A 14 -4.28 3.40 -28.07
C SER A 14 -5.61 2.76 -28.52
N GLU A 15 -5.59 1.77 -29.39
CA GLU A 15 -6.79 1.02 -29.80
C GLU A 15 -7.37 0.19 -28.65
N PHE A 16 -6.49 -0.42 -27.82
CA PHE A 16 -6.95 -1.14 -26.63
C PHE A 16 -7.51 -0.19 -25.55
N ALA A 17 -6.99 1.02 -25.43
CA ALA A 17 -7.47 2.00 -24.46
C ALA A 17 -8.86 2.55 -24.81
N ALA A 18 -9.21 2.68 -26.10
CA ALA A 18 -10.51 3.17 -26.54
C ALA A 18 -11.67 2.20 -26.26
N ALA A 19 -11.38 0.89 -26.14
CA ALA A 19 -12.37 -0.15 -25.85
C ALA A 19 -12.60 -0.38 -24.33
N GLN A 20 -11.72 0.13 -23.47
CA GLN A 20 -11.80 -0.07 -22.03
C GLN A 20 -12.53 1.10 -21.37
N ARG A 21 -13.60 0.78 -20.64
CA ARG A 21 -14.26 1.78 -19.79
C ARG A 21 -13.47 1.89 -18.48
N PHE A 22 -12.80 3.02 -18.28
CA PHE A 22 -12.07 3.30 -17.06
C PHE A 22 -12.97 3.98 -16.04
N GLY A 23 -12.86 3.51 -14.80
CA GLY A 23 -13.40 4.12 -13.63
C GLY A 23 -12.35 4.78 -12.77
N GLY A 24 -12.79 5.65 -11.87
CA GLY A 24 -11.85 6.26 -10.95
C GLY A 24 -12.52 7.05 -9.86
N GLY A 25 -11.73 7.42 -8.87
CA GLY A 25 -12.23 8.15 -7.72
C GLY A 25 -11.13 8.46 -6.71
N PHE A 26 -11.58 8.71 -5.50
CA PHE A 26 -10.73 9.02 -4.36
C PHE A 26 -10.79 7.93 -3.31
N LEU A 27 -9.73 7.81 -2.54
CA LEU A 27 -9.66 6.94 -1.38
C LEU A 27 -9.10 7.70 -0.18
N ALA A 28 -9.63 7.41 1.01
CA ALA A 28 -9.13 7.94 2.27
C ALA A 28 -9.41 6.94 3.39
N GLY A 29 -8.48 6.84 4.36
CA GLY A 29 -8.63 5.90 5.46
C GLY A 29 -7.50 5.96 6.46
N LEU A 30 -7.47 4.95 7.30
CA LEU A 30 -6.49 4.77 8.37
C LEU A 30 -5.59 3.59 8.06
N SER A 31 -4.34 3.69 8.50
CA SER A 31 -3.37 2.60 8.52
C SER A 31 -3.01 2.26 9.96
N MET A 32 -2.80 0.99 10.22
CA MET A 32 -2.20 0.47 11.44
C MET A 32 -1.01 -0.38 11.02
N SER A 33 0.17 -0.14 11.57
CA SER A 33 1.38 -0.76 11.08
C SER A 33 2.33 -1.17 12.20
N GLN A 34 3.19 -2.12 11.85
CA GLN A 34 4.36 -2.54 12.61
C GLN A 34 5.54 -2.79 11.66
N LEU A 35 6.74 -2.85 12.20
CA LEU A 35 7.95 -3.29 11.51
C LEU A 35 8.33 -4.66 12.08
N ASP A 36 8.14 -5.72 11.30
CA ASP A 36 8.64 -7.02 11.72
C ASP A 36 10.17 -7.00 11.73
N GLY A 37 10.77 -7.45 12.82
CA GLY A 37 12.22 -7.45 13.02
C GLY A 37 12.78 -6.23 13.75
N ASP A 38 11.95 -5.39 14.37
CA ASP A 38 12.38 -4.24 15.20
C ASP A 38 12.27 -4.49 16.72
N SER A 39 11.88 -5.69 17.14
CA SER A 39 11.63 -6.09 18.54
C SER A 39 10.34 -5.52 19.16
N PHE A 40 9.56 -4.71 18.44
CA PHE A 40 8.28 -4.14 18.88
C PHE A 40 7.14 -4.80 18.11
N GLY A 41 6.35 -5.63 18.77
CA GLY A 41 5.18 -6.28 18.17
C GLY A 41 3.91 -5.47 18.29
N GLY A 42 2.94 -5.78 17.40
CA GLY A 42 1.62 -5.17 17.41
C GLY A 42 1.46 -3.99 16.45
N PHE A 43 0.23 -3.80 15.95
CA PHE A 43 -0.12 -2.72 15.02
C PHE A 43 -0.36 -1.40 15.76
N ASN A 44 0.59 -0.99 16.62
CA ASN A 44 0.44 0.16 17.52
C ASN A 44 0.67 1.51 16.81
N LYS A 45 1.28 1.50 15.61
CA LYS A 45 1.53 2.72 14.85
C LYS A 45 0.33 3.05 13.96
N ALA A 46 -0.49 3.97 14.43
CA ALA A 46 -1.57 4.54 13.63
C ALA A 46 -1.04 5.56 12.60
N GLY A 47 -1.67 5.62 11.46
CA GLY A 47 -1.38 6.55 10.38
C GLY A 47 -2.60 6.79 9.48
N ILE A 48 -2.42 7.57 8.43
CA ILE A 48 -3.44 7.84 7.42
C ILE A 48 -3.05 7.27 6.07
N ALA A 49 -4.05 6.99 5.25
CA ALA A 49 -3.91 6.65 3.83
C ALA A 49 -4.88 7.50 3.02
N ALA A 50 -4.40 8.13 1.94
CA ALA A 50 -5.24 8.92 1.04
C ALA A 50 -4.67 8.91 -0.37
N GLY A 51 -5.56 8.95 -1.39
CA GLY A 51 -5.11 8.92 -2.77
C GLY A 51 -6.23 8.93 -3.79
N ILE A 52 -5.84 8.57 -5.00
CA ILE A 52 -6.73 8.42 -6.14
C ILE A 52 -6.58 7.00 -6.71
N PHE A 53 -7.60 6.54 -7.40
CA PHE A 53 -7.55 5.26 -8.07
C PHE A 53 -8.19 5.33 -9.46
N THR A 54 -7.77 4.41 -10.30
CA THR A 54 -8.44 4.07 -11.55
C THR A 54 -8.69 2.57 -11.60
N THR A 55 -9.83 2.19 -12.17
CA THR A 55 -10.21 0.78 -12.32
C THR A 55 -10.72 0.54 -13.73
N THR A 56 -10.48 -0.66 -14.25
CA THR A 56 -11.00 -1.12 -15.54
C THR A 56 -11.48 -2.55 -15.42
N LYS A 57 -12.57 -2.87 -16.14
CA LYS A 57 -13.10 -4.23 -16.18
C LYS A 57 -12.29 -5.13 -17.12
N ILE A 58 -11.85 -6.26 -16.61
CA ILE A 58 -11.30 -7.36 -17.43
C ILE A 58 -12.45 -8.27 -17.89
N ASN A 59 -13.37 -8.60 -16.99
CA ASN A 59 -14.56 -9.39 -17.30
C ASN A 59 -15.70 -9.12 -16.30
N LYS A 60 -16.77 -9.94 -16.32
CA LYS A 60 -17.95 -9.72 -15.46
C LYS A 60 -17.69 -9.80 -13.95
N ARG A 61 -16.58 -10.44 -13.52
CA ARG A 61 -16.25 -10.65 -12.10
C ARG A 61 -14.85 -10.17 -11.74
N LEU A 62 -14.05 -9.71 -12.71
CA LEU A 62 -12.67 -9.36 -12.49
C LEU A 62 -12.40 -7.96 -13.00
N ASP A 63 -11.97 -7.08 -12.11
CA ASP A 63 -11.51 -5.74 -12.40
C ASP A 63 -10.01 -5.63 -12.10
N LEU A 64 -9.30 -4.75 -12.81
CA LEU A 64 -7.94 -4.33 -12.51
C LEU A 64 -7.98 -2.92 -11.94
N GLN A 65 -7.34 -2.71 -10.80
CA GLN A 65 -7.26 -1.39 -10.17
C GLN A 65 -5.81 -0.97 -9.97
N LEU A 66 -5.55 0.29 -10.29
CA LEU A 66 -4.30 0.99 -10.01
C LEU A 66 -4.59 2.15 -9.07
N GLU A 67 -3.76 2.32 -8.05
CA GLU A 67 -3.86 3.44 -7.12
C GLU A 67 -2.59 4.28 -7.14
N LEU A 68 -2.72 5.55 -6.82
CA LEU A 68 -1.64 6.42 -6.38
C LEU A 68 -2.03 6.95 -5.01
N ARG A 69 -1.32 6.54 -3.96
CA ARG A 69 -1.70 6.90 -2.60
C ARG A 69 -0.51 7.33 -1.75
N TYR A 70 -0.76 8.26 -0.86
CA TYR A 70 0.09 8.54 0.29
C TYR A 70 -0.33 7.62 1.44
N VAL A 71 0.64 7.03 2.14
CA VAL A 71 0.37 6.21 3.32
C VAL A 71 1.45 6.42 4.38
N GLN A 72 1.02 6.51 5.63
CA GLN A 72 1.90 6.55 6.79
C GLN A 72 2.00 5.16 7.39
N LYS A 73 3.23 4.70 7.57
CA LYS A 73 3.60 3.41 8.15
C LYS A 73 4.61 3.61 9.28
N GLY A 74 5.12 2.53 9.83
CA GLY A 74 6.17 2.51 10.83
C GLY A 74 5.88 1.55 11.96
N SER A 75 6.50 1.79 13.11
CA SER A 75 6.35 0.99 14.33
C SER A 75 6.27 1.91 15.54
N GLN A 76 5.66 1.42 16.60
CA GLN A 76 5.59 2.10 17.88
C GLN A 76 5.54 1.07 19.00
N SER A 77 6.33 1.31 20.06
CA SER A 77 6.29 0.49 21.28
C SER A 77 4.89 0.46 21.90
N ASP A 78 4.56 -0.62 22.60
CA ASP A 78 3.32 -0.70 23.38
C ASP A 78 3.37 0.34 24.50
N SER A 79 2.30 1.11 24.66
CA SER A 79 2.15 2.11 25.73
C SER A 79 2.13 1.52 27.16
N LYS A 80 2.12 0.19 27.28
CA LYS A 80 2.16 -0.52 28.58
C LYS A 80 3.55 -0.57 29.20
N ASP A 81 4.60 -0.30 28.42
CA ASP A 81 5.97 -0.24 28.91
C ASP A 81 6.52 1.18 28.78
N PRO A 82 6.38 2.02 29.83
CA PRO A 82 6.84 3.40 29.78
C PRO A 82 8.37 3.54 29.78
N GLU A 83 9.11 2.47 30.10
CA GLU A 83 10.59 2.50 30.13
C GLU A 83 11.19 2.28 28.73
N VAL A 84 10.40 1.80 27.77
CA VAL A 84 10.87 1.53 26.40
C VAL A 84 10.05 2.35 25.40
N PHE A 85 10.42 3.60 25.24
CA PHE A 85 9.81 4.45 24.21
C PHE A 85 10.50 4.25 22.86
N TYR A 86 9.73 3.85 21.85
CA TYR A 86 10.17 3.80 20.45
C TYR A 86 9.05 4.17 19.53
N LYS A 87 9.35 5.00 18.54
CA LYS A 87 8.42 5.36 17.49
C LYS A 87 9.14 5.62 16.19
N SER A 88 8.81 4.86 15.16
CA SER A 88 9.27 5.11 13.80
C SER A 88 8.12 5.59 12.95
N LYS A 89 8.38 6.59 12.11
CA LYS A 89 7.40 7.17 11.17
C LYS A 89 7.96 7.08 9.76
N LEU A 90 7.27 6.38 8.89
CA LEU A 90 7.63 6.15 7.49
C LEU A 90 6.50 6.66 6.60
N ASN A 91 6.78 7.67 5.80
CA ASN A 91 5.81 8.26 4.88
C ASN A 91 6.12 7.83 3.47
N TYR A 92 5.19 7.11 2.83
CA TYR A 92 5.33 6.58 1.48
C TYR A 92 4.35 7.22 0.50
N ILE A 93 4.81 7.36 -0.75
CA ILE A 93 3.96 7.42 -1.93
C ILE A 93 3.97 6.02 -2.54
N GLU A 94 2.81 5.41 -2.69
CA GLU A 94 2.67 4.04 -3.21
C GLU A 94 1.87 3.98 -4.49
N LEU A 95 2.21 3.00 -5.31
CA LEU A 95 1.53 2.63 -6.53
C LEU A 95 1.07 1.16 -6.45
N PRO A 96 -0.05 0.87 -5.79
CA PRO A 96 -0.66 -0.46 -5.77
C PRO A 96 -1.30 -0.80 -7.11
N LEU A 97 -1.02 -2.02 -7.59
CA LEU A 97 -1.69 -2.63 -8.76
C LEU A 97 -2.25 -3.98 -8.34
N PHE A 98 -3.55 -4.18 -8.50
CA PHE A 98 -4.19 -5.39 -8.01
C PHE A 98 -5.46 -5.76 -8.79
N LEU A 99 -5.77 -7.03 -8.73
CA LEU A 99 -6.99 -7.61 -9.24
C LEU A 99 -8.07 -7.58 -8.16
N LYS A 100 -9.28 -7.25 -8.58
CA LYS A 100 -10.50 -7.25 -7.74
C LYS A 100 -11.44 -8.32 -8.27
N TYR A 101 -11.67 -9.36 -7.48
CA TYR A 101 -12.58 -10.46 -7.84
C TYR A 101 -13.90 -10.35 -7.06
N THR A 102 -15.02 -10.20 -7.77
CA THR A 102 -16.36 -10.12 -7.17
C THR A 102 -16.81 -11.51 -6.74
N ILE A 103 -16.83 -11.74 -5.42
CA ILE A 103 -17.29 -12.99 -4.78
C ILE A 103 -18.83 -13.01 -4.74
N TYR A 104 -19.42 -11.92 -4.25
CA TYR A 104 -20.85 -11.68 -4.20
C TYR A 104 -21.15 -10.25 -4.72
N PRO A 105 -22.42 -9.90 -5.02
CA PRO A 105 -22.78 -8.61 -5.63
C PRO A 105 -22.22 -7.35 -4.94
N LYS A 106 -21.90 -7.42 -3.65
CA LYS A 106 -21.34 -6.32 -2.86
C LYS A 106 -20.01 -6.63 -2.22
N LEU A 107 -19.47 -7.83 -2.41
CA LEU A 107 -18.25 -8.31 -1.77
C LEU A 107 -17.20 -8.65 -2.81
N THR A 108 -16.06 -8.03 -2.71
CA THR A 108 -14.93 -8.19 -3.63
C THR A 108 -13.67 -8.53 -2.85
N ALA A 109 -12.88 -9.47 -3.34
CA ALA A 109 -11.54 -9.75 -2.83
C ALA A 109 -10.49 -9.07 -3.71
N ASP A 110 -9.46 -8.56 -3.07
CA ASP A 110 -8.32 -7.89 -3.71
C ASP A 110 -7.06 -8.72 -3.54
N LEU A 111 -6.26 -8.83 -4.60
CA LEU A 111 -4.93 -9.44 -4.54
C LEU A 111 -3.99 -8.74 -5.52
N GLY A 112 -2.80 -8.38 -5.08
CA GLY A 112 -1.85 -7.70 -5.94
C GLY A 112 -0.54 -7.35 -5.27
N ILE A 113 0.14 -6.38 -5.86
CA ILE A 113 1.45 -5.88 -5.44
C ILE A 113 1.43 -4.36 -5.36
N ALA A 114 2.38 -3.80 -4.60
CA ALA A 114 2.60 -2.36 -4.57
C ALA A 114 4.09 -2.03 -4.61
N ILE A 115 4.40 -0.90 -5.23
CA ILE A 115 5.71 -0.27 -5.17
C ILE A 115 5.55 1.00 -4.36
N GLY A 116 6.36 1.18 -3.32
CA GLY A 116 6.38 2.35 -2.45
C GLY A 116 7.68 3.12 -2.57
N TYR A 117 7.59 4.46 -2.61
CA TYR A 117 8.73 5.35 -2.51
C TYR A 117 8.70 6.09 -1.18
N LEU A 118 9.74 5.91 -0.36
CA LEU A 118 9.88 6.54 0.95
C LEU A 118 10.21 8.03 0.80
N GLN A 119 9.26 8.90 1.17
CA GLN A 119 9.43 10.34 1.17
C GLN A 119 10.22 10.82 2.39
N LYS A 120 9.82 10.34 3.56
CA LYS A 120 10.40 10.74 4.84
C LYS A 120 10.41 9.56 5.81
N SER A 121 11.52 9.43 6.55
CA SER A 121 11.64 8.52 7.70
C SER A 121 12.19 9.27 8.89
N THR A 122 11.57 9.08 10.05
CA THR A 122 12.07 9.59 11.33
C THR A 122 11.91 8.52 12.40
N GLU A 123 12.81 8.55 13.39
CA GLU A 123 12.76 7.70 14.59
C GLU A 123 12.86 8.57 15.83
N ASP A 124 12.09 8.22 16.82
CA ASP A 124 12.19 8.73 18.18
C ASP A 124 12.41 7.51 19.09
N LYS A 125 13.60 7.41 19.69
CA LYS A 125 14.04 6.23 20.45
C LYS A 125 13.91 6.41 21.96
N ASP A 126 13.65 7.62 22.42
CA ASP A 126 13.70 7.99 23.84
C ASP A 126 12.66 9.04 24.25
N GLY A 127 11.77 9.45 23.32
CA GLY A 127 10.72 10.43 23.59
C GLY A 127 11.18 11.90 23.53
N TYR A 128 12.45 12.16 23.17
CA TYR A 128 12.98 13.52 23.07
C TYR A 128 12.77 14.16 21.69
N GLY A 129 12.19 13.42 20.74
CA GLY A 129 11.79 13.95 19.46
C GLY A 129 12.28 13.14 18.24
N ASP A 130 11.71 13.50 17.11
CA ASP A 130 11.96 12.81 15.85
C ASP A 130 13.37 13.17 15.30
N LEU A 131 14.23 12.17 15.18
CA LEU A 131 15.53 12.25 14.50
C LEU A 131 15.48 11.54 13.15
N SER A 132 16.47 11.76 12.29
CA SER A 132 16.65 10.95 11.08
C SER A 132 16.92 9.51 11.48
N ALA A 133 16.26 8.56 10.79
CA ALA A 133 16.45 7.14 11.07
C ALA A 133 17.89 6.71 10.79
N ASP A 134 18.52 6.03 11.76
CA ASP A 134 19.85 5.47 11.65
C ASP A 134 19.87 4.02 12.23
N PRO A 135 20.25 3.00 11.39
CA PRO A 135 20.51 3.07 9.95
C PRO A 135 19.29 3.52 9.13
N ALA A 136 19.56 4.14 7.98
CA ALA A 136 18.50 4.70 7.12
C ALA A 136 17.63 3.60 6.50
N PHE A 137 16.35 3.89 6.32
CA PHE A 137 15.43 3.02 5.56
C PHE A 137 15.70 3.10 4.05
N LYS A 138 15.48 2.00 3.36
CA LYS A 138 15.57 1.92 1.89
C LYS A 138 14.50 2.79 1.25
N LYS A 139 14.86 3.46 0.15
CA LYS A 139 13.94 4.38 -0.54
C LYS A 139 12.79 3.68 -1.26
N MET A 140 13.01 2.43 -1.67
CA MET A 140 12.03 1.63 -2.41
C MET A 140 11.52 0.48 -1.55
N GLU A 141 10.21 0.29 -1.55
CA GLU A 141 9.53 -0.86 -0.95
C GLU A 141 8.76 -1.62 -2.02
N PHE A 142 8.83 -2.94 -1.96
CA PHE A 142 8.00 -3.84 -2.75
C PHE A 142 7.16 -4.67 -1.79
N SER A 143 5.84 -4.62 -1.95
CA SER A 143 4.92 -5.31 -1.06
C SER A 143 3.88 -6.13 -1.83
N GLY A 144 3.47 -7.26 -1.22
CA GLY A 144 2.26 -7.97 -1.58
C GLY A 144 1.07 -7.42 -0.82
N LEU A 145 -0.10 -7.47 -1.42
CA LEU A 145 -1.34 -7.02 -0.78
C LEU A 145 -2.48 -8.01 -1.00
N ALA A 146 -3.31 -8.15 0.02
CA ALA A 146 -4.58 -8.87 -0.03
C ALA A 146 -5.63 -8.12 0.78
N GLY A 147 -6.86 -8.11 0.32
CA GLY A 147 -7.93 -7.36 0.98
C GLY A 147 -9.32 -7.83 0.62
N ILE A 148 -10.28 -7.22 1.28
CA ILE A 148 -11.71 -7.41 1.06
C ILE A 148 -12.36 -6.04 1.01
N GLU A 149 -13.19 -5.81 0.00
CA GLU A 149 -13.98 -4.61 -0.18
C GLU A 149 -15.47 -4.93 -0.11
N TYR A 150 -16.21 -4.13 0.63
CA TYR A 150 -17.66 -4.20 0.70
C TYR A 150 -18.30 -2.91 0.20
N GLN A 151 -19.18 -3.03 -0.80
CA GLN A 151 -19.92 -1.91 -1.37
C GLN A 151 -21.09 -1.53 -0.47
N LEU A 152 -21.03 -0.33 0.12
CA LEU A 152 -22.08 0.25 0.96
C LEU A 152 -23.20 0.84 0.10
N TRP A 153 -22.83 1.73 -0.84
CA TRP A 153 -23.73 2.36 -1.82
C TRP A 153 -23.10 2.28 -3.22
N LYS A 154 -23.82 2.73 -4.24
CA LYS A 154 -23.34 2.70 -5.63
C LYS A 154 -21.92 3.27 -5.80
N GLN A 155 -21.62 4.36 -5.12
CA GLN A 155 -20.36 5.10 -5.25
C GLN A 155 -19.41 4.95 -4.06
N LEU A 156 -19.87 4.28 -2.99
CA LEU A 156 -19.11 4.21 -1.74
C LEU A 156 -18.86 2.76 -1.34
N SER A 157 -17.60 2.43 -1.09
CA SER A 157 -17.19 1.15 -0.54
C SER A 157 -16.18 1.31 0.59
N VAL A 158 -16.09 0.28 1.44
CA VAL A 158 -15.10 0.15 2.51
C VAL A 158 -14.23 -1.04 2.17
N ASN A 159 -12.92 -0.84 2.27
CA ASN A 159 -11.92 -1.85 2.02
C ASN A 159 -11.08 -2.07 3.28
N VAL A 160 -10.83 -3.32 3.62
CA VAL A 160 -9.85 -3.73 4.62
C VAL A 160 -8.77 -4.49 3.89
N ARG A 161 -7.52 -4.02 3.97
CA ARG A 161 -6.41 -4.56 3.21
C ARG A 161 -5.18 -4.74 4.10
N TYR A 162 -4.53 -5.87 3.93
CA TYR A 162 -3.24 -6.18 4.51
C TYR A 162 -2.15 -6.05 3.45
N ASN A 163 -1.08 -5.33 3.77
CA ASN A 163 0.12 -5.19 2.94
C ASN A 163 1.33 -5.71 3.72
N TYR A 164 2.19 -6.46 3.06
CA TYR A 164 3.43 -6.96 3.64
C TYR A 164 4.60 -6.74 2.67
N SER A 165 5.71 -6.18 3.18
CA SER A 165 6.93 -5.99 2.37
C SER A 165 7.52 -7.35 1.99
N ILE A 166 7.74 -7.57 0.70
CA ILE A 166 8.39 -8.79 0.17
C ILE A 166 9.91 -8.72 0.39
N LEU A 167 10.47 -7.51 0.31
CA LEU A 167 11.88 -7.23 0.54
C LEU A 167 12.05 -6.40 1.81
N PRO A 168 13.17 -6.54 2.54
CA PRO A 168 13.41 -5.76 3.74
C PRO A 168 13.53 -4.27 3.40
N VAL A 169 12.81 -3.45 4.17
CA VAL A 169 12.82 -1.98 4.07
C VAL A 169 14.01 -1.35 4.80
N ARG A 170 14.65 -2.11 5.69
CA ARG A 170 15.90 -1.76 6.38
C ARG A 170 16.65 -3.05 6.73
N ASP A 171 17.96 -3.05 6.65
CA ASP A 171 18.78 -4.18 7.09
C ASP A 171 18.81 -4.24 8.62
N HIS A 172 19.02 -5.42 9.20
CA HIS A 172 19.15 -5.55 10.65
C HIS A 172 20.30 -4.70 11.17
N PRO A 173 20.15 -4.03 12.31
CA PRO A 173 21.25 -3.30 12.96
C PRO A 173 22.31 -4.21 13.57
N GLY A 174 22.23 -5.54 13.40
CA GLY A 174 23.18 -6.53 13.90
C GLY A 174 23.42 -7.66 12.90
N GLU A 175 24.51 -8.44 13.11
CA GLU A 175 24.95 -9.49 12.18
C GLU A 175 24.07 -10.75 12.15
N GLN A 176 22.99 -10.82 12.94
CA GLN A 176 22.13 -12.00 13.03
C GLN A 176 21.05 -11.99 11.94
N THR A 177 21.37 -12.56 10.79
CA THR A 177 20.41 -12.81 9.72
C THR A 177 19.96 -14.27 9.74
N TRP A 178 18.65 -14.50 9.93
CA TRP A 178 18.04 -15.82 9.76
C TRP A 178 17.61 -15.99 8.30
N TYR A 179 17.56 -17.24 7.82
CA TYR A 179 16.96 -17.56 6.53
C TYR A 179 15.51 -17.02 6.50
N LEU A 180 15.19 -16.08 5.64
CA LEU A 180 13.97 -15.29 5.53
C LEU A 180 13.85 -14.05 6.46
N ASN A 181 14.75 -13.84 7.40
CA ASN A 181 14.77 -12.62 8.21
C ASN A 181 16.06 -11.83 7.93
N LYS A 182 16.08 -11.16 6.76
CA LYS A 182 17.24 -10.37 6.29
C LYS A 182 17.19 -8.90 6.69
N GLY A 183 16.25 -8.51 7.55
CA GLY A 183 16.07 -7.11 7.93
C GLY A 183 14.68 -6.86 8.51
N GLN A 184 14.25 -5.62 8.40
CA GLN A 184 12.93 -5.19 8.86
C GLN A 184 11.93 -5.11 7.70
N TYR A 185 10.68 -5.49 7.96
CA TYR A 185 9.62 -5.55 6.97
C TYR A 185 8.41 -4.75 7.45
N ASN A 186 7.81 -3.95 6.58
CA ASN A 186 6.53 -3.31 6.87
C ASN A 186 5.40 -4.34 6.84
N SER A 187 4.62 -4.38 7.92
CA SER A 187 3.36 -5.10 8.06
C SER A 187 2.26 -4.08 8.33
N VAL A 188 1.29 -3.94 7.42
CA VAL A 188 0.34 -2.82 7.43
C VAL A 188 -1.07 -3.30 7.18
N LEU A 189 -1.97 -2.97 8.09
CA LEU A 189 -3.41 -3.11 7.91
C LEU A 189 -4.01 -1.73 7.61
N THR A 190 -4.79 -1.63 6.52
CA THR A 190 -5.50 -0.38 6.17
C THR A 190 -7.00 -0.61 6.16
N VAL A 191 -7.74 0.38 6.67
CA VAL A 191 -9.19 0.49 6.51
C VAL A 191 -9.47 1.76 5.72
N THR A 192 -9.99 1.61 4.50
CA THR A 192 -10.08 2.70 3.52
C THR A 192 -11.49 2.80 2.97
N ILE A 193 -11.99 4.02 2.85
CA ILE A 193 -13.23 4.36 2.16
C ILE A 193 -12.85 4.74 0.72
N TYR A 194 -13.55 4.17 -0.25
CA TYR A 194 -13.45 4.50 -1.67
C TYR A 194 -14.70 5.26 -2.11
N TYR A 195 -14.50 6.37 -2.78
CA TYR A 195 -15.56 7.13 -3.42
C TYR A 195 -15.34 7.16 -4.92
N GLN A 196 -16.21 6.48 -5.67
CA GLN A 196 -16.16 6.38 -7.13
C GLN A 196 -16.89 7.57 -7.76
N LEU A 197 -16.18 8.37 -8.58
CA LEU A 197 -16.73 9.56 -9.24
C LEU A 197 -17.64 9.24 -10.42
N ALA A 198 -17.31 8.18 -11.16
CA ALA A 198 -18.08 7.77 -12.33
C ALA A 198 -18.36 6.26 -12.23
N ASP A 199 -19.62 5.88 -12.44
CA ASP A 199 -20.02 4.48 -12.53
C ASP A 199 -19.88 4.02 -13.99
N PHE A 200 -18.99 3.07 -14.22
CA PHE A 200 -18.74 2.47 -15.53
C PHE A 200 -19.57 1.20 -15.74
N ARG A 201 -20.52 0.94 -14.85
CA ARG A 201 -21.38 -0.25 -14.86
C ARG A 201 -22.66 -0.07 -15.67
N GLU A 202 -22.79 1.06 -16.37
CA GLU A 202 -23.86 1.29 -17.35
C GLU A 202 -23.44 0.94 -18.78
#